data_89a6e74a645291f63b65b4985f2db00a
#
_entry.id   89a6e74a645291f63b65b4985f2db00a
#
_cell.length_a   1.000
_cell.length_b   1.000
_cell.length_c   1.000
_cell.angle_alpha   90.00
_cell.angle_beta   90.00
_cell.angle_gamma   90.00
#
_symmetry.space_group_name_H-M   'P 1'
#
loop_
_entity.id
_entity.type
_entity.pdbx_description
1 polymer ?
#
loop_
_entity_poly.entity_id
_entity_poly.type
_entity_poly.pdbx_seq_one_letter_code
_entity_poly.pdbx_strand_id
1 'polypeptide(L)'
;MKAEDQTSRTLLQTDAAINPGNSGGALLNMKGEVIGINAAKYSSTEVEGMGYAIPISQAQDIINELMNKKTRVAVDEADQGYLGIQGQNIDETAASMYGMPRGIYVYKIVEDSAASKSDLREKDIITKFDGQTVRTMADLKDMLTYYKGGDTVN
;
A
#
# COMPACT_ATOMS: atom_id res chain seq x y z
N MET A 1 -14.82 -3.29 29.13
CA MET A 1 -14.18 -2.28 28.26
C MET A 1 -12.75 -2.73 28.02
N LYS A 2 -12.44 -3.34 26.89
CA LYS A 2 -11.07 -3.67 26.50
C LYS A 2 -10.49 -2.44 25.81
N ALA A 3 -9.37 -1.96 26.34
CA ALA A 3 -8.63 -0.84 25.80
C ALA A 3 -8.15 -1.19 24.39
N GLU A 4 -8.35 -0.24 23.48
CA GLU A 4 -7.90 -0.26 22.11
C GLU A 4 -6.40 -0.48 22.02
N ASP A 5 -6.04 -1.30 21.07
CA ASP A 5 -4.68 -1.58 20.63
C ASP A 5 -4.00 -0.29 20.14
N GLN A 6 -3.43 0.45 21.07
CA GLN A 6 -2.46 1.48 20.75
C GLN A 6 -1.18 0.74 20.35
N THR A 7 -1.00 0.48 19.06
CA THR A 7 0.31 0.17 18.50
C THR A 7 1.27 1.26 18.97
N SER A 8 2.06 0.98 20.00
CA SER A 8 3.08 1.89 20.52
C SER A 8 4.14 2.07 19.44
N ARG A 9 3.98 3.14 18.64
CA ARG A 9 4.97 3.49 17.62
C ARG A 9 6.18 4.04 18.35
N THR A 10 7.29 3.34 18.28
CA THR A 10 8.58 3.86 18.75
C THR A 10 8.98 4.99 17.83
N LEU A 11 9.17 6.19 18.35
CA LEU A 11 9.64 7.37 17.63
C LEU A 11 11.04 7.75 18.11
N LEU A 12 11.83 8.31 17.22
CA LEU A 12 13.08 9.01 17.58
C LEU A 12 12.72 10.40 18.07
N GLN A 13 13.21 10.76 19.26
CA GLN A 13 13.14 12.13 19.76
C GLN A 13 14.41 12.87 19.39
N THR A 14 14.28 14.14 18.99
CA THR A 14 15.39 15.01 18.62
C THR A 14 15.11 16.44 19.08
N ASP A 15 16.17 17.18 19.37
CA ASP A 15 16.16 18.62 19.61
C ASP A 15 16.28 19.45 18.32
N ALA A 16 16.48 18.78 17.17
CA ALA A 16 16.42 19.44 15.87
C ALA A 16 15.02 20.01 15.63
N ALA A 17 14.94 21.23 15.11
CA ALA A 17 13.69 21.92 14.87
C ALA A 17 12.84 21.20 13.80
N ILE A 18 11.82 20.46 14.22
CA ILE A 18 10.83 19.82 13.33
C ILE A 18 9.65 20.75 13.18
N ASN A 19 9.39 21.19 11.95
CA ASN A 19 8.35 22.13 11.58
C ASN A 19 7.53 21.62 10.38
N PRO A 20 6.34 22.16 10.10
CA PRO A 20 5.53 21.75 8.95
C PRO A 20 6.26 21.76 7.60
N GLY A 21 7.28 22.62 7.44
CA GLY A 21 8.05 22.72 6.20
C GLY A 21 9.09 21.61 6.00
N ASN A 22 9.48 20.86 7.05
CA ASN A 22 10.43 19.75 6.95
C ASN A 22 9.82 18.39 7.31
N SER A 23 8.53 18.35 7.55
CA SER A 23 7.79 17.10 7.77
C SER A 23 7.84 16.21 6.52
N GLY A 24 8.11 14.93 6.71
CA GLY A 24 8.38 13.97 5.62
C GLY A 24 9.81 14.00 5.09
N GLY A 25 10.62 15.00 5.50
CA GLY A 25 12.05 15.07 5.17
C GLY A 25 12.90 14.11 6.00
N ALA A 26 14.13 13.91 5.58
CA ALA A 26 15.09 13.04 6.25
C ALA A 26 15.65 13.67 7.52
N LEU A 27 15.73 12.87 8.61
CA LEU A 27 16.56 13.16 9.76
C LEU A 27 17.93 12.49 9.54
N LEU A 28 19.00 13.28 9.56
CA LEU A 28 20.36 12.83 9.31
C LEU A 28 21.18 12.80 10.60
N ASN A 29 22.11 11.85 10.69
CA ASN A 29 23.14 11.89 11.72
C ASN A 29 24.34 12.74 11.27
N MET A 30 25.36 12.89 12.13
CA MET A 30 26.57 13.66 11.86
C MET A 30 27.43 13.09 10.72
N LYS A 31 27.16 11.89 10.26
CA LYS A 31 27.82 11.24 9.11
C LYS A 31 27.05 11.44 7.80
N GLY A 32 25.90 12.12 7.84
CA GLY A 32 25.01 12.28 6.69
C GLY A 32 24.14 11.06 6.37
N GLU A 33 24.06 10.08 7.27
CA GLU A 33 23.21 8.91 7.09
C GLU A 33 21.78 9.21 7.54
N VAL A 34 20.78 8.72 6.80
CA VAL A 34 19.36 8.86 7.15
C VAL A 34 19.03 7.93 8.31
N ILE A 35 18.64 8.50 9.44
CA ILE A 35 18.27 7.77 10.65
C ILE A 35 16.75 7.76 10.90
N GLY A 36 16.01 8.68 10.29
CA GLY A 36 14.57 8.77 10.45
C GLY A 36 13.89 9.67 9.42
N ILE A 37 12.56 9.70 9.48
CA ILE A 37 11.69 10.57 8.69
C ILE A 37 10.96 11.52 9.63
N ASN A 38 11.09 12.82 9.42
CA ASN A 38 10.51 13.85 10.27
C ASN A 38 8.98 13.77 10.31
N ALA A 39 8.38 13.82 11.51
CA ALA A 39 6.94 13.67 11.71
C ALA A 39 6.36 14.86 12.49
N ALA A 40 6.02 15.94 11.80
CA ALA A 40 5.50 17.17 12.42
C ALA A 40 4.21 16.97 13.22
N LYS A 41 3.42 15.93 12.93
CA LYS A 41 2.15 15.65 13.59
C LYS A 41 2.29 15.29 15.09
N TYR A 42 3.50 14.95 15.53
CA TYR A 42 3.77 14.55 16.91
C TYR A 42 4.49 15.64 17.72
N SER A 43 4.74 16.81 17.13
CA SER A 43 5.17 17.97 17.91
C SER A 43 3.98 18.46 18.71
N SER A 44 3.93 18.18 20.01
CA SER A 44 2.94 18.72 20.92
C SER A 44 3.19 20.23 21.06
N THR A 45 2.13 21.02 20.94
CA THR A 45 2.18 22.47 21.13
C THR A 45 2.54 22.87 22.57
N GLU A 46 2.63 21.91 23.48
CA GLU A 46 2.88 22.16 24.92
C GLU A 46 4.34 22.03 25.33
N VAL A 47 5.20 21.50 24.46
CA VAL A 47 6.64 21.36 24.79
C VAL A 47 7.47 21.87 23.61
N GLU A 48 7.94 23.10 23.74
CA GLU A 48 8.90 23.68 22.78
C GLU A 48 10.23 22.92 22.83
N GLY A 49 10.81 22.67 21.65
CA GLY A 49 12.16 22.10 21.51
C GLY A 49 12.24 20.58 21.44
N MET A 50 11.12 19.85 21.30
CA MET A 50 11.13 18.40 21.06
C MET A 50 10.51 18.07 19.71
N GLY A 51 11.32 17.53 18.79
CA GLY A 51 10.88 16.96 17.51
C GLY A 51 10.80 15.45 17.58
N TYR A 52 10.00 14.87 16.69
CA TYR A 52 9.87 13.42 16.57
C TYR A 52 10.07 12.99 15.12
N ALA A 53 10.73 11.86 14.94
CA ALA A 53 10.91 11.22 13.65
C ALA A 53 10.58 9.73 13.70
N ILE A 54 10.08 9.18 12.61
CA ILE A 54 9.87 7.74 12.44
C ILE A 54 11.24 7.12 12.17
N PRO A 55 11.72 6.14 12.96
CA PRO A 55 12.99 5.47 12.71
C PRO A 55 13.05 4.88 11.30
N ILE A 56 14.18 5.06 10.62
CA ILE A 56 14.36 4.53 9.26
C ILE A 56 14.20 3.00 9.21
N SER A 57 14.57 2.30 10.29
CA SER A 57 14.40 0.85 10.40
C SER A 57 12.94 0.40 10.33
N GLN A 58 11.98 1.23 10.74
CA GLN A 58 10.55 0.91 10.62
C GLN A 58 9.99 1.21 9.23
N ALA A 59 10.64 2.09 8.47
CA ALA A 59 10.24 2.46 7.12
C ALA A 59 10.99 1.67 6.04
N GLN A 60 12.03 0.91 6.40
CA GLN A 60 12.95 0.27 5.47
C GLN A 60 12.25 -0.67 4.47
N ASP A 61 11.31 -1.50 4.94
CA ASP A 61 10.59 -2.44 4.09
C ASP A 61 9.70 -1.69 3.09
N ILE A 62 9.01 -0.63 3.56
CA ILE A 62 8.17 0.22 2.71
C ILE A 62 9.03 0.96 1.67
N ILE A 63 10.18 1.48 2.08
CA ILE A 63 11.11 2.17 1.18
C ILE A 63 11.62 1.20 0.12
N ASN A 64 12.03 -0.01 0.51
CA ASN A 64 12.50 -1.02 -0.42
C ASN A 64 11.41 -1.43 -1.42
N GLU A 65 10.16 -1.60 -0.96
CA GLU A 65 9.02 -1.87 -1.82
C GLU A 65 8.81 -0.74 -2.84
N LEU A 66 8.80 0.51 -2.37
CA LEU A 66 8.62 1.68 -3.24
C LEU A 66 9.77 1.87 -4.25
N MET A 67 11.01 1.66 -3.82
CA MET A 67 12.19 1.75 -4.70
C MET A 67 12.20 0.69 -5.79
N ASN A 68 11.69 -0.51 -5.51
CA ASN A 68 11.61 -1.60 -6.46
C ASN A 68 10.34 -1.55 -7.32
N LYS A 69 9.43 -0.62 -7.04
CA LYS A 69 8.19 -0.46 -7.80
C LYS A 69 8.50 0.06 -9.20
N LYS A 70 8.16 -0.73 -10.21
CA LYS A 70 8.27 -0.29 -11.61
C LYS A 70 7.30 0.87 -11.86
N THR A 71 7.83 2.02 -12.27
CA THR A 71 6.99 3.12 -12.76
C THR A 71 6.42 2.70 -14.11
N ARG A 72 5.10 2.54 -14.19
CA ARG A 72 4.40 2.25 -15.44
C ARG A 72 3.74 3.52 -15.96
N VAL A 73 3.71 3.67 -17.27
CA VAL A 73 2.97 4.73 -17.96
C VAL A 73 1.62 4.17 -18.36
N ALA A 74 0.58 5.00 -18.31
CA ALA A 74 -0.75 4.58 -18.76
C ALA A 74 -0.69 4.13 -20.23
N VAL A 75 -1.40 3.04 -20.51
CA VAL A 75 -1.47 2.40 -21.83
C VAL A 75 -2.74 2.89 -22.53
N ASP A 76 -2.66 3.09 -23.85
CA ASP A 76 -3.84 3.42 -24.65
C ASP A 76 -4.93 2.34 -24.44
N GLU A 77 -6.19 2.77 -24.37
CA GLU A 77 -7.32 1.89 -24.03
C GLU A 77 -7.41 0.66 -24.95
N ALA A 78 -7.02 0.81 -26.22
CA ALA A 78 -7.02 -0.29 -27.19
C ALA A 78 -5.97 -1.38 -26.89
N ASP A 79 -4.90 -1.03 -26.18
CA ASP A 79 -3.77 -1.93 -25.87
C ASP A 79 -3.83 -2.47 -24.42
N GLN A 80 -4.80 -2.01 -23.62
CA GLN A 80 -4.91 -2.41 -22.21
C GLN A 80 -5.17 -3.90 -22.05
N GLY A 81 -4.54 -4.49 -21.03
CA GLY A 81 -4.73 -5.88 -20.67
C GLY A 81 -6.13 -6.13 -20.08
N TYR A 82 -6.68 -7.30 -20.36
CA TYR A 82 -7.95 -7.76 -19.84
C TYR A 82 -7.75 -9.02 -19.00
N LEU A 83 -8.07 -8.92 -17.70
CA LEU A 83 -7.90 -10.04 -16.78
C LEU A 83 -8.98 -11.13 -16.97
N GLY A 84 -10.21 -10.73 -17.21
CA GLY A 84 -11.33 -11.64 -17.47
C GLY A 84 -11.94 -12.25 -16.22
N ILE A 85 -12.19 -11.43 -15.20
CA ILE A 85 -12.90 -11.85 -13.99
C ILE A 85 -14.18 -11.03 -13.80
N GLN A 86 -15.14 -11.63 -13.09
CA GLN A 86 -16.25 -10.93 -12.45
C GLN A 86 -16.11 -11.12 -10.94
N GLY A 87 -16.10 -10.04 -10.21
CA GLY A 87 -15.83 -10.04 -8.77
C GLY A 87 -16.74 -9.08 -8.01
N GLN A 88 -16.81 -9.29 -6.71
CA GLN A 88 -17.50 -8.43 -5.76
C GLN A 88 -16.53 -7.97 -4.68
N ASN A 89 -16.64 -6.70 -4.29
CA ASN A 89 -15.80 -6.16 -3.24
C ASN A 89 -16.19 -6.76 -1.88
N ILE A 90 -15.21 -7.21 -1.12
CA ILE A 90 -15.38 -7.57 0.30
C ILE A 90 -15.05 -6.32 1.10
N ASP A 91 -16.08 -5.69 1.65
CA ASP A 91 -15.93 -4.54 2.53
C ASP A 91 -15.45 -4.93 3.93
N GLU A 92 -15.23 -3.93 4.78
CA GLU A 92 -14.73 -4.13 6.15
C GLU A 92 -15.73 -4.90 7.03
N THR A 93 -17.01 -4.68 6.82
CA THR A 93 -18.08 -5.34 7.58
C THR A 93 -18.13 -6.83 7.24
N ALA A 94 -18.15 -7.16 5.96
CA ALA A 94 -18.14 -8.55 5.49
C ALA A 94 -16.83 -9.27 5.89
N ALA A 95 -15.68 -8.60 5.74
CA ALA A 95 -14.39 -9.14 6.14
C ALA A 95 -14.36 -9.51 7.63
N SER A 96 -14.83 -8.60 8.49
CA SER A 96 -14.89 -8.82 9.95
C SER A 96 -15.90 -9.90 10.34
N MET A 97 -17.08 -9.91 9.70
CA MET A 97 -18.16 -10.85 10.02
C MET A 97 -17.82 -12.30 9.68
N TYR A 98 -17.12 -12.50 8.57
CA TYR A 98 -16.82 -13.84 8.04
C TYR A 98 -15.35 -14.25 8.22
N GLY A 99 -14.51 -13.42 8.85
CA GLY A 99 -13.08 -13.70 9.03
C GLY A 99 -12.30 -13.78 7.72
N MET A 100 -12.74 -13.04 6.69
CA MET A 100 -12.12 -13.04 5.37
C MET A 100 -11.21 -11.81 5.17
N PRO A 101 -10.18 -11.89 4.31
CA PRO A 101 -9.41 -10.71 3.95
C PRO A 101 -10.26 -9.73 3.13
N ARG A 102 -9.98 -8.43 3.23
CA ARG A 102 -10.54 -7.42 2.33
C ARG A 102 -9.93 -7.58 0.94
N GLY A 103 -10.76 -7.48 -0.08
CA GLY A 103 -10.31 -7.64 -1.46
C GLY A 103 -11.47 -7.86 -2.41
N ILE A 104 -11.21 -8.54 -3.52
CA ILE A 104 -12.17 -8.84 -4.56
C ILE A 104 -12.47 -10.33 -4.54
N TYR A 105 -13.69 -10.71 -4.15
CA TYR A 105 -14.18 -12.08 -4.28
C TYR A 105 -14.51 -12.39 -5.73
N VAL A 106 -13.83 -13.37 -6.32
CA VAL A 106 -14.02 -13.81 -7.71
C VAL A 106 -15.17 -14.80 -7.77
N TYR A 107 -16.29 -14.43 -8.36
CA TYR A 107 -17.42 -15.33 -8.51
C TYR A 107 -17.52 -15.94 -9.92
N LYS A 108 -16.82 -15.38 -10.92
CA LYS A 108 -16.78 -15.93 -12.27
C LYS A 108 -15.48 -15.59 -12.97
N ILE A 109 -14.93 -16.55 -13.69
CA ILE A 109 -13.81 -16.38 -14.61
C ILE A 109 -14.31 -16.54 -16.04
N VAL A 110 -13.93 -15.60 -16.91
CA VAL A 110 -14.31 -15.64 -18.33
C VAL A 110 -13.43 -16.65 -19.07
N GLU A 111 -14.01 -17.49 -19.86
CA GLU A 111 -13.30 -18.47 -20.68
C GLU A 111 -12.33 -17.75 -21.64
N ASP A 112 -11.19 -18.37 -21.92
CA ASP A 112 -10.13 -17.86 -22.80
C ASP A 112 -9.47 -16.53 -22.38
N SER A 113 -9.76 -16.07 -21.16
CA SER A 113 -9.14 -14.88 -20.57
C SER A 113 -7.77 -15.15 -19.97
N ALA A 114 -7.06 -14.08 -19.52
CA ALA A 114 -5.82 -14.22 -18.80
C ALA A 114 -6.02 -14.97 -17.48
N ALA A 115 -7.09 -14.69 -16.74
CA ALA A 115 -7.42 -15.36 -15.49
C ALA A 115 -7.69 -16.86 -15.69
N SER A 116 -8.33 -17.27 -16.79
CA SER A 116 -8.61 -18.69 -17.05
C SER A 116 -7.36 -19.53 -17.35
N LYS A 117 -6.26 -18.86 -17.71
CA LYS A 117 -4.94 -19.48 -18.01
C LYS A 117 -3.96 -19.39 -16.83
N SER A 118 -4.42 -18.89 -15.69
CA SER A 118 -3.65 -18.75 -14.46
C SER A 118 -4.10 -19.76 -13.38
N ASP A 119 -3.47 -19.68 -12.21
CA ASP A 119 -3.87 -20.48 -11.05
C ASP A 119 -5.10 -19.90 -10.31
N LEU A 120 -5.60 -18.73 -10.74
CA LEU A 120 -6.77 -18.08 -10.14
C LEU A 120 -8.02 -18.92 -10.38
N ARG A 121 -8.84 -19.08 -9.34
CA ARG A 121 -10.07 -19.87 -9.36
C ARG A 121 -11.27 -19.06 -8.90
N GLU A 122 -12.45 -19.47 -9.31
CA GLU A 122 -13.69 -18.98 -8.71
C GLU A 122 -13.70 -19.28 -7.20
N LYS A 123 -14.17 -18.33 -6.41
CA LYS A 123 -14.16 -18.26 -4.95
C LYS A 123 -12.86 -17.81 -4.32
N ASP A 124 -11.83 -17.51 -5.10
CA ASP A 124 -10.63 -16.85 -4.58
C ASP A 124 -10.90 -15.39 -4.22
N ILE A 125 -10.07 -14.84 -3.36
CA ILE A 125 -10.11 -13.43 -2.99
C ILE A 125 -8.80 -12.79 -3.42
N ILE A 126 -8.88 -11.89 -4.40
CA ILE A 126 -7.73 -11.10 -4.83
C ILE A 126 -7.50 -10.00 -3.81
N THR A 127 -6.37 -10.06 -3.12
CA THR A 127 -5.94 -9.05 -2.15
C THR A 127 -4.79 -8.18 -2.64
N LYS A 128 -4.06 -8.68 -3.66
CA LYS A 128 -2.95 -7.98 -4.31
C LYS A 128 -2.97 -8.23 -5.81
N PHE A 129 -2.45 -7.26 -6.56
CA PHE A 129 -2.20 -7.34 -8.00
C PHE A 129 -0.82 -6.74 -8.27
N ASP A 130 0.09 -7.51 -8.84
CA ASP A 130 1.50 -7.16 -9.07
C ASP A 130 2.18 -6.56 -7.82
N GLY A 131 1.96 -7.21 -6.65
CA GLY A 131 2.48 -6.80 -5.35
C GLY A 131 1.74 -5.65 -4.68
N GLN A 132 0.84 -4.95 -5.36
CA GLN A 132 0.08 -3.82 -4.83
C GLN A 132 -1.25 -4.29 -4.22
N THR A 133 -1.62 -3.72 -3.08
CA THR A 133 -2.89 -4.03 -2.41
C THR A 133 -4.07 -3.59 -3.26
N VAL A 134 -5.03 -4.50 -3.47
CA VAL A 134 -6.29 -4.27 -4.17
C VAL A 134 -7.43 -4.52 -3.20
N ARG A 135 -8.36 -3.59 -3.12
CA ARG A 135 -9.53 -3.69 -2.23
C ARG A 135 -10.85 -3.70 -2.96
N THR A 136 -10.88 -3.12 -4.18
CA THR A 136 -12.09 -2.98 -4.98
C THR A 136 -11.85 -3.33 -6.44
N MET A 137 -12.93 -3.66 -7.16
CA MET A 137 -12.89 -3.82 -8.62
C MET A 137 -12.46 -2.53 -9.33
N ALA A 138 -12.77 -1.37 -8.75
CA ALA A 138 -12.33 -0.08 -9.26
C ALA A 138 -10.80 0.05 -9.18
N ASP A 139 -10.20 -0.27 -8.01
CA ASP A 139 -8.73 -0.27 -7.85
C ASP A 139 -8.06 -1.17 -8.89
N LEU A 140 -8.59 -2.38 -9.08
CA LEU A 140 -8.05 -3.33 -10.06
C LEU A 140 -8.15 -2.78 -11.49
N LYS A 141 -9.29 -2.19 -11.83
CA LYS A 141 -9.50 -1.57 -13.16
C LYS A 141 -8.52 -0.42 -13.38
N ASP A 142 -8.36 0.46 -12.39
CA ASP A 142 -7.42 1.57 -12.47
C ASP A 142 -5.98 1.08 -12.62
N MET A 143 -5.59 0.03 -11.89
CA MET A 143 -4.28 -0.60 -12.07
C MET A 143 -4.08 -1.16 -13.47
N LEU A 144 -5.07 -1.85 -14.02
CA LEU A 144 -5.01 -2.46 -15.37
C LEU A 144 -4.78 -1.43 -16.47
N THR A 145 -5.11 -0.15 -16.26
CA THR A 145 -4.81 0.93 -17.23
C THR A 145 -3.31 1.10 -17.50
N TYR A 146 -2.45 0.55 -16.67
CA TYR A 146 -0.99 0.60 -16.79
C TYR A 146 -0.38 -0.69 -17.34
N TYR A 147 -1.19 -1.66 -17.76
CA TYR A 147 -0.73 -2.96 -18.23
C TYR A 147 -1.23 -3.24 -19.66
N LYS A 148 -0.33 -3.73 -20.49
CA LYS A 148 -0.68 -4.15 -21.86
C LYS A 148 -1.20 -5.57 -21.89
N GLY A 149 -1.96 -5.89 -22.91
CA GLY A 149 -2.25 -7.29 -23.25
C GLY A 149 -0.94 -8.05 -23.47
N GLY A 150 -0.77 -9.18 -22.75
CA GLY A 150 0.46 -9.98 -22.76
C GLY A 150 1.47 -9.69 -21.63
N ASP A 151 1.27 -8.64 -20.85
CA ASP A 151 2.07 -8.43 -19.63
C ASP A 151 1.83 -9.57 -18.63
N THR A 152 2.90 -10.05 -17.97
CA THR A 152 2.80 -11.01 -16.88
C THR A 152 2.71 -10.26 -15.55
N VAL A 153 1.76 -10.65 -14.72
CA VAL A 153 1.49 -10.08 -13.39
C VAL A 153 1.40 -11.18 -12.34
N ASN A 154 1.66 -10.81 -11.07
CA ASN A 154 1.54 -11.69 -9.91
C ASN A 154 0.41 -11.24 -8.98
#